data_481fcbe81d6312f601b89939893fd372
#
_entry.id   481fcbe81d6312f601b89939893fd372
#
_cell.length_a   1.000
_cell.length_b   1.000
_cell.length_c   1.000
_cell.angle_alpha   90.00
_cell.angle_beta   90.00
_cell.angle_gamma   90.00
#
_symmetry.space_group_name_H-M   'P 1'
#
loop_
_entity.id
_entity.type
_entity.pdbx_description
1 polymer ?
#
loop_
_entity_poly.entity_id
_entity_poly.type
_entity_poly.pdbx_seq_one_letter_code
_entity_poly.pdbx_strand_id
1 'polypeptide(L)'
;MLRRMVTFLGGLTGSLGLGLMAYSCGLAPPGADLGRSGLSHLPTSADQHWPQALTAANQAAQLAQTATRSQDWLRVSEHWGKSLVLLSQIPEQDQRSVFSQRRAQEYLRYLQAAQQRARQQGFPRVFPALGSTILDEQLSTYYSYVAALGPPDILIVGSSRALQGIDPQALEQGLAAQGHPGLRVYNFGVNGATAQVVSFLMRQLLGPDLLPRMVIWAEGSRGFNSGRLDRTFAEILASPGYATVQGGQQLTLQDSPVPSPEQGTIPASPITSQGFLKVNDQFNPAQYYQAFPRVRGAYDDAYRDFRLDGVQRLSLEAMVTFLRDRRIPLVFINLPLSNDYLDLARLRYEREFQAFLENHHRTGDMVVIDLLEQWRWQSHFFADPSHVNLYGARELARLIAADRRFLWGIMAMSSSQP
;
A
#
# COMPACT_ATOMS: atom_id res chain seq x y z
N MET A 1 -11.58 -8.49 -43.13
CA MET A 1 -12.80 -7.68 -43.35
C MET A 1 -13.11 -6.90 -42.13
N LEU A 2 -12.97 -5.61 -42.25
CA LEU A 2 -13.62 -4.41 -41.69
C LEU A 2 -13.82 -4.34 -40.16
N ARG A 3 -12.98 -3.57 -39.54
CA ARG A 3 -13.11 -2.20 -38.95
C ARG A 3 -14.56 -1.77 -38.63
N ARG A 4 -14.79 -1.49 -37.32
CA ARG A 4 -15.55 -0.29 -36.89
C ARG A 4 -14.93 0.29 -35.64
N MET A 5 -14.24 1.42 -35.88
CA MET A 5 -13.94 2.45 -34.87
C MET A 5 -15.27 3.10 -34.47
N VAL A 6 -15.46 3.30 -33.17
CA VAL A 6 -16.39 4.32 -32.68
C VAL A 6 -15.59 5.30 -31.86
N THR A 7 -15.38 6.45 -32.47
CA THR A 7 -14.84 7.67 -31.88
C THR A 7 -15.93 8.32 -31.04
N PHE A 8 -15.68 8.52 -29.74
CA PHE A 8 -16.43 9.49 -28.97
C PHE A 8 -15.50 10.64 -28.57
N LEU A 9 -15.60 11.71 -29.33
CA LEU A 9 -15.13 13.04 -28.93
C LEU A 9 -16.19 13.63 -27.97
N GLY A 10 -15.77 13.98 -26.81
CA GLY A 10 -16.52 14.80 -25.87
C GLY A 10 -15.54 15.56 -25.00
N GLY A 11 -15.14 16.75 -25.50
CA GLY A 11 -14.30 17.68 -24.74
C GLY A 11 -15.05 18.24 -23.54
N LEU A 12 -14.40 18.22 -22.42
CA LEU A 12 -14.70 19.10 -21.29
C LEU A 12 -13.37 19.60 -20.74
N THR A 13 -12.95 20.74 -21.28
CA THR A 13 -11.96 21.61 -20.66
C THR A 13 -12.59 22.23 -19.43
N GLY A 14 -12.49 21.56 -18.31
CA GLY A 14 -12.78 22.09 -16.99
C GLY A 14 -11.48 22.51 -16.32
N SER A 15 -11.08 23.78 -16.52
CA SER A 15 -10.09 24.42 -15.67
C SER A 15 -10.64 24.51 -14.26
N LEU A 16 -10.32 23.55 -13.41
CA LEU A 16 -10.50 23.67 -11.96
C LEU A 16 -9.46 24.68 -11.44
N GLY A 17 -9.88 25.94 -11.45
CA GLY A 17 -9.25 26.99 -10.68
C GLY A 17 -9.31 26.58 -9.21
N LEU A 18 -8.17 26.25 -8.62
CA LEU A 18 -7.99 26.20 -7.17
C LEU A 18 -8.15 27.62 -6.63
N GLY A 19 -9.40 28.00 -6.33
CA GLY A 19 -9.71 29.17 -5.54
C GLY A 19 -9.22 28.94 -4.12
N LEU A 20 -8.01 29.36 -3.82
CA LEU A 20 -7.55 29.56 -2.46
C LEU A 20 -8.35 30.71 -1.85
N MET A 21 -9.45 30.38 -1.17
CA MET A 21 -10.05 31.34 -0.24
C MET A 21 -9.13 31.45 0.97
N ALA A 22 -8.29 32.48 0.96
CA ALA A 22 -7.64 32.97 2.15
C ALA A 22 -8.72 33.58 3.06
N TYR A 23 -9.24 32.81 3.99
CA TYR A 23 -10.00 33.38 5.10
C TYR A 23 -9.03 33.99 6.09
N SER A 24 -8.84 35.29 5.98
CA SER A 24 -8.30 36.12 7.07
C SER A 24 -9.36 36.18 8.17
N CYS A 25 -9.22 35.41 9.21
CA CYS A 25 -9.95 35.63 10.47
C CYS A 25 -9.26 36.74 11.26
N GLY A 26 -9.62 37.97 10.96
CA GLY A 26 -9.64 39.02 11.94
C GLY A 26 -11.06 39.13 12.46
N LEU A 27 -11.18 38.98 13.80
CA LEU A 27 -12.10 39.69 14.68
C LEU A 27 -12.15 38.94 16.03
N ALA A 28 -11.47 39.50 17.02
CA ALA A 28 -11.70 39.16 18.41
C ALA A 28 -12.96 39.92 18.88
N PRO A 29 -13.86 39.27 19.65
CA PRO A 29 -14.88 40.01 20.39
C PRO A 29 -14.30 40.58 21.69
N PRO A 30 -14.81 41.71 22.17
CA PRO A 30 -14.30 42.36 23.38
C PRO A 30 -14.85 41.73 24.67
N GLY A 31 -13.96 41.57 25.61
CA GLY A 31 -14.18 41.72 27.06
C GLY A 31 -15.25 40.89 27.75
N ALA A 32 -14.79 39.84 28.47
CA ALA A 32 -15.35 39.46 29.76
C ALA A 32 -14.18 39.06 30.66
N ASP A 33 -13.90 39.93 31.63
CA ASP A 33 -12.95 39.76 32.70
C ASP A 33 -13.60 38.84 33.76
N LEU A 34 -13.16 37.62 33.88
CA LEU A 34 -13.50 36.70 34.97
C LEU A 34 -12.24 35.98 35.43
N GLY A 35 -11.74 36.40 36.60
CA GLY A 35 -11.04 35.65 37.61
C GLY A 35 -9.86 34.76 37.14
N ARG A 36 -8.64 35.31 37.12
CA ARG A 36 -7.38 34.56 37.04
C ARG A 36 -7.16 33.72 38.28
N SER A 37 -7.41 32.43 38.21
CA SER A 37 -6.70 31.43 39.00
C SER A 37 -5.48 31.02 38.17
N GLY A 38 -4.30 31.44 38.55
CA GLY A 38 -3.04 31.13 37.89
C GLY A 38 -2.68 29.65 38.08
N LEU A 39 -3.02 28.82 37.17
CA LEU A 39 -2.35 27.54 36.92
C LEU A 39 -1.42 27.76 35.73
N SER A 40 -0.12 27.87 36.00
CA SER A 40 0.93 27.84 35.00
C SER A 40 0.84 26.51 34.26
N HIS A 41 0.21 26.48 33.08
CA HIS A 41 0.25 25.33 32.20
C HIS A 41 1.69 25.13 31.71
N LEU A 42 2.31 24.03 32.14
CA LEU A 42 3.52 23.54 31.46
C LEU A 42 3.16 23.32 29.99
N PRO A 43 3.99 23.80 29.03
CA PRO A 43 3.71 23.62 27.62
C PRO A 43 3.58 22.15 27.31
N THR A 44 2.42 21.75 26.77
CA THR A 44 2.17 20.38 26.35
C THR A 44 2.86 20.13 25.00
N SER A 45 3.13 18.89 24.65
CA SER A 45 3.66 18.52 23.33
C SER A 45 2.79 19.09 22.19
N ALA A 46 1.49 19.17 22.40
CA ALA A 46 0.54 19.77 21.48
C ALA A 46 0.78 21.27 21.22
N ASP A 47 1.29 22.02 22.22
CA ASP A 47 1.60 23.44 22.07
C ASP A 47 2.78 23.68 21.10
N GLN A 48 3.65 22.69 20.96
CA GLN A 48 4.77 22.72 20.01
C GLN A 48 4.38 22.12 18.66
N HIS A 49 3.73 20.97 18.64
CA HIS A 49 3.45 20.22 17.41
C HIS A 49 2.39 20.90 16.54
N TRP A 50 1.34 21.49 17.13
CA TRP A 50 0.29 22.15 16.36
C TRP A 50 0.81 23.31 15.48
N PRO A 51 1.53 24.33 16.02
CA PRO A 51 2.05 25.40 15.18
C PRO A 51 3.09 24.92 14.16
N GLN A 52 3.91 23.94 14.53
CA GLN A 52 4.88 23.34 13.60
C GLN A 52 4.18 22.59 12.44
N ALA A 53 3.09 21.85 12.73
CA ALA A 53 2.29 21.19 11.72
C ALA A 53 1.68 22.20 10.72
N LEU A 54 1.11 23.29 11.23
CA LEU A 54 0.56 24.35 10.38
C LEU A 54 1.65 25.06 9.55
N THR A 55 2.83 25.28 10.12
CA THR A 55 3.97 25.83 9.40
C THR A 55 4.40 24.93 8.25
N ALA A 56 4.54 23.62 8.49
CA ALA A 56 4.88 22.65 7.46
C ALA A 56 3.79 22.61 6.36
N ALA A 57 2.52 22.64 6.74
CA ALA A 57 1.40 22.68 5.79
C ALA A 57 1.42 23.95 4.92
N ASN A 58 1.69 25.11 5.52
CA ASN A 58 1.82 26.38 4.78
C ASN A 58 2.99 26.36 3.81
N GLN A 59 4.14 25.80 4.22
CA GLN A 59 5.29 25.61 3.34
C GLN A 59 4.95 24.70 2.14
N ALA A 60 4.25 23.59 2.40
CA ALA A 60 3.77 22.72 1.33
C ALA A 60 2.84 23.45 0.35
N ALA A 61 1.90 24.23 0.87
CA ALA A 61 0.96 25.01 0.05
C ALA A 61 1.67 26.08 -0.80
N GLN A 62 2.67 26.78 -0.23
CA GLN A 62 3.48 27.77 -0.94
C GLN A 62 4.32 27.11 -2.06
N LEU A 63 5.01 26.02 -1.75
CA LEU A 63 5.77 25.26 -2.75
C LEU A 63 4.89 24.73 -3.88
N ALA A 64 3.67 24.30 -3.57
CA ALA A 64 2.72 23.81 -4.57
C ALA A 64 2.29 24.87 -5.60
N GLN A 65 2.33 26.16 -5.25
CA GLN A 65 1.96 27.25 -6.17
C GLN A 65 2.98 27.43 -7.30
N THR A 66 4.23 27.09 -7.07
CA THR A 66 5.33 27.27 -8.03
C THR A 66 5.89 25.95 -8.54
N ALA A 67 5.39 24.81 -8.05
CA ALA A 67 5.84 23.50 -8.43
C ALA A 67 5.51 23.18 -9.90
N THR A 68 6.53 22.98 -10.71
CA THR A 68 6.42 22.67 -12.14
C THR A 68 7.10 21.36 -12.51
N ARG A 69 8.00 20.87 -11.67
CA ARG A 69 8.80 19.65 -11.91
C ARG A 69 8.46 18.57 -10.88
N SER A 70 8.76 17.33 -11.22
CA SER A 70 8.60 16.19 -10.32
C SER A 70 9.25 16.41 -8.94
N GLN A 71 10.50 16.92 -8.93
CA GLN A 71 11.22 17.24 -7.68
C GLN A 71 10.52 18.33 -6.84
N ASP A 72 9.90 19.31 -7.47
CA ASP A 72 9.17 20.34 -6.74
C ASP A 72 7.96 19.73 -6.03
N TRP A 73 7.25 18.82 -6.72
CA TRP A 73 6.12 18.08 -6.14
C TRP A 73 6.55 17.08 -5.06
N LEU A 74 7.77 16.52 -5.15
CA LEU A 74 8.34 15.73 -4.06
C LEU A 74 8.56 16.54 -2.79
N ARG A 75 9.15 17.74 -2.92
CA ARG A 75 9.31 18.66 -1.78
C ARG A 75 7.97 19.08 -1.18
N VAL A 76 6.97 19.32 -2.02
CA VAL A 76 5.58 19.55 -1.56
C VAL A 76 5.09 18.36 -0.74
N SER A 77 5.32 17.14 -1.23
CA SER A 77 4.93 15.89 -0.53
C SER A 77 5.64 15.76 0.82
N GLU A 78 6.93 16.05 0.88
CA GLU A 78 7.73 16.02 2.11
C GLU A 78 7.16 16.94 3.19
N HIS A 79 6.81 18.17 2.84
CA HIS A 79 6.22 19.13 3.80
C HIS A 79 4.82 18.73 4.25
N TRP A 80 3.97 18.16 3.37
CA TRP A 80 2.68 17.57 3.78
C TRP A 80 2.89 16.39 4.72
N GLY A 81 3.86 15.51 4.43
CA GLY A 81 4.22 14.38 5.29
C GLY A 81 4.67 14.82 6.67
N LYS A 82 5.57 15.81 6.74
CA LYS A 82 6.02 16.40 8.00
C LYS A 82 4.86 16.96 8.83
N SER A 83 3.93 17.66 8.19
CA SER A 83 2.74 18.17 8.86
C SER A 83 1.88 17.06 9.45
N LEU A 84 1.66 15.97 8.69
CA LEU A 84 0.89 14.80 9.14
C LEU A 84 1.52 14.10 10.35
N VAL A 85 2.84 13.92 10.35
CA VAL A 85 3.58 13.37 11.50
C VAL A 85 3.37 14.23 12.75
N LEU A 86 3.49 15.56 12.62
CA LEU A 86 3.30 16.47 13.76
C LEU A 86 1.84 16.45 14.26
N LEU A 87 0.85 16.37 13.38
CA LEU A 87 -0.56 16.25 13.75
C LEU A 87 -0.85 14.93 14.49
N SER A 88 -0.19 13.83 14.11
CA SER A 88 -0.36 12.54 14.78
C SER A 88 0.22 12.50 16.19
N GLN A 89 1.11 13.41 16.52
CA GLN A 89 1.72 13.54 17.86
C GLN A 89 0.87 14.37 18.85
N ILE A 90 -0.28 14.90 18.41
CA ILE A 90 -1.19 15.64 19.28
C ILE A 90 -2.02 14.62 20.07
N PRO A 91 -1.95 14.66 21.43
CA PRO A 91 -2.67 13.70 22.26
C PRO A 91 -4.18 13.79 22.08
N GLU A 92 -4.88 12.65 22.16
CA GLU A 92 -6.35 12.60 22.01
C GLU A 92 -7.10 13.44 23.03
N GLN A 93 -6.52 13.62 24.23
CA GLN A 93 -7.08 14.42 25.31
C GLN A 93 -6.91 15.93 25.10
N ASP A 94 -6.10 16.35 24.12
CA ASP A 94 -5.93 17.77 23.79
C ASP A 94 -7.17 18.31 23.07
N GLN A 95 -7.57 19.53 23.42
CA GLN A 95 -8.74 20.19 22.80
C GLN A 95 -8.60 20.31 21.27
N ARG A 96 -7.39 20.26 20.74
CA ARG A 96 -7.07 20.33 19.30
C ARG A 96 -7.14 18.97 18.60
N SER A 97 -7.34 17.84 19.31
CA SER A 97 -7.32 16.49 18.76
C SER A 97 -8.32 16.32 17.62
N VAL A 98 -9.54 16.79 17.78
CA VAL A 98 -10.59 16.72 16.75
C VAL A 98 -10.21 17.54 15.53
N PHE A 99 -9.61 18.71 15.72
CA PHE A 99 -9.11 19.55 14.62
C PHE A 99 -7.90 18.94 13.95
N SER A 100 -6.99 18.30 14.72
CA SER A 100 -5.81 17.62 14.17
C SER A 100 -6.22 16.44 13.28
N GLN A 101 -7.17 15.62 13.71
CA GLN A 101 -7.70 14.51 12.92
C GLN A 101 -8.35 15.00 11.61
N ARG A 102 -9.15 16.06 11.68
CA ARG A 102 -9.78 16.66 10.51
C ARG A 102 -8.74 17.21 9.53
N ARG A 103 -7.73 17.93 10.04
CA ARG A 103 -6.63 18.45 9.22
C ARG A 103 -5.76 17.34 8.65
N ALA A 104 -5.51 16.28 9.40
CA ALA A 104 -4.76 15.13 8.91
C ALA A 104 -5.44 14.47 7.70
N GLN A 105 -6.76 14.31 7.72
CA GLN A 105 -7.50 13.80 6.55
C GLN A 105 -7.40 14.70 5.33
N GLU A 106 -7.44 16.02 5.53
CA GLU A 106 -7.29 17.01 4.46
C GLU A 106 -5.87 16.98 3.89
N TYR A 107 -4.86 17.01 4.75
CA TYR A 107 -3.45 17.02 4.36
C TYR A 107 -3.00 15.70 3.71
N LEU A 108 -3.60 14.57 4.11
CA LEU A 108 -3.38 13.29 3.44
C LEU A 108 -3.83 13.35 1.96
N ARG A 109 -4.97 14.00 1.68
CA ARG A 109 -5.43 14.21 0.29
C ARG A 109 -4.46 15.10 -0.49
N TYR A 110 -3.92 16.14 0.13
CA TYR A 110 -2.94 17.01 -0.52
C TYR A 110 -1.61 16.31 -0.76
N LEU A 111 -1.15 15.49 0.19
CA LEU A 111 0.01 14.61 0.01
C LEU A 111 -0.20 13.68 -1.19
N GLN A 112 -1.33 13.00 -1.25
CA GLN A 112 -1.67 12.11 -2.36
C GLN A 112 -1.69 12.85 -3.71
N ALA A 113 -2.29 14.03 -3.76
CA ALA A 113 -2.32 14.87 -4.96
C ALA A 113 -0.93 15.33 -5.39
N ALA A 114 -0.07 15.72 -4.44
CA ALA A 114 1.30 16.11 -4.73
C ALA A 114 2.14 14.94 -5.26
N GLN A 115 2.02 13.78 -4.65
CA GLN A 115 2.66 12.54 -5.11
C GLN A 115 2.17 12.13 -6.50
N GLN A 116 0.86 12.24 -6.77
CA GLN A 116 0.31 11.97 -8.08
C GLN A 116 0.85 12.94 -9.15
N ARG A 117 0.96 14.23 -8.84
CA ARG A 117 1.55 15.23 -9.74
C ARG A 117 3.04 15.01 -9.98
N ALA A 118 3.78 14.65 -8.95
CA ALA A 118 5.16 14.23 -9.08
C ALA A 118 5.32 13.08 -10.10
N ARG A 119 4.41 12.11 -10.07
CA ARG A 119 4.38 10.97 -11.00
C ARG A 119 3.95 11.35 -12.42
N GLN A 120 2.93 12.23 -12.55
CA GLN A 120 2.40 12.64 -13.86
C GLN A 120 3.43 13.41 -14.70
N GLN A 121 4.39 14.06 -14.05
CA GLN A 121 5.48 14.78 -14.73
C GLN A 121 6.68 13.89 -15.08
N GLY A 122 6.47 12.56 -15.02
CA GLY A 122 7.49 11.57 -15.27
C GLY A 122 8.52 11.54 -14.16
N PHE A 123 8.35 10.62 -13.20
CA PHE A 123 9.51 10.20 -12.43
C PHE A 123 10.51 9.67 -13.46
N PRO A 124 11.67 10.32 -13.63
CA PRO A 124 12.74 9.61 -14.27
C PRO A 124 12.91 8.31 -13.46
N ARG A 125 13.01 7.18 -14.12
CA ARG A 125 13.44 5.96 -13.45
C ARG A 125 14.78 6.25 -12.83
N VAL A 126 14.80 6.31 -11.53
CA VAL A 126 15.95 6.79 -10.78
C VAL A 126 16.88 5.63 -10.46
N PHE A 127 16.47 4.42 -10.79
CA PHE A 127 17.23 3.18 -10.65
C PHE A 127 17.04 2.30 -11.90
N PRO A 128 17.97 1.38 -12.18
CA PRO A 128 17.85 0.43 -13.27
C PRO A 128 16.60 -0.43 -13.12
N ALA A 129 15.84 -0.60 -14.23
CA ALA A 129 14.57 -1.33 -14.22
C ALA A 129 14.72 -2.76 -13.67
N LEU A 130 13.73 -3.21 -12.91
CA LEU A 130 13.66 -4.56 -12.33
C LEU A 130 12.89 -5.56 -13.21
N GLY A 131 12.57 -5.19 -14.46
CA GLY A 131 11.89 -6.08 -15.41
C GLY A 131 10.36 -6.17 -15.22
N SER A 132 9.82 -5.66 -14.11
CA SER A 132 8.39 -5.60 -13.84
C SER A 132 7.96 -4.14 -13.65
N THR A 133 7.10 -3.63 -14.53
CA THR A 133 6.61 -2.25 -14.46
C THR A 133 5.94 -1.95 -13.11
N ILE A 134 5.15 -2.89 -12.60
CA ILE A 134 4.47 -2.72 -11.30
C ILE A 134 5.49 -2.73 -10.14
N LEU A 135 6.51 -3.57 -10.19
CA LEU A 135 7.56 -3.57 -9.16
C LEU A 135 8.36 -2.26 -9.18
N ASP A 136 8.74 -1.78 -10.37
CA ASP A 136 9.45 -0.50 -10.54
C ASP A 136 8.61 0.66 -9.99
N GLU A 137 7.31 0.66 -10.29
CA GLU A 137 6.38 1.67 -9.82
C GLU A 137 6.15 1.60 -8.31
N GLN A 138 5.93 0.41 -7.78
CA GLN A 138 5.80 0.18 -6.33
C GLN A 138 7.04 0.64 -5.57
N LEU A 139 8.24 0.29 -6.08
CA LEU A 139 9.49 0.68 -5.43
C LEU A 139 9.68 2.19 -5.43
N SER A 140 9.43 2.86 -6.56
CA SER A 140 9.49 4.34 -6.67
C SER A 140 8.50 5.01 -5.72
N THR A 141 7.27 4.48 -5.64
CA THR A 141 6.23 4.99 -4.75
C THR A 141 6.57 4.77 -3.29
N TYR A 142 7.11 3.59 -2.97
CA TYR A 142 7.53 3.24 -1.61
C TYR A 142 8.66 4.14 -1.11
N TYR A 143 9.69 4.36 -1.92
CA TYR A 143 10.76 5.29 -1.58
C TYR A 143 10.24 6.71 -1.34
N SER A 144 9.34 7.18 -2.20
CA SER A 144 8.70 8.50 -2.01
C SER A 144 7.85 8.55 -0.75
N TYR A 145 7.14 7.47 -0.43
CA TYR A 145 6.37 7.34 0.81
C TYR A 145 7.28 7.40 2.03
N VAL A 146 8.36 6.60 2.03
CA VAL A 146 9.30 6.55 3.16
C VAL A 146 10.05 7.86 3.33
N ALA A 147 10.45 8.52 2.26
CA ALA A 147 11.07 9.85 2.32
C ALA A 147 10.16 10.90 2.97
N ALA A 148 8.84 10.81 2.73
CA ALA A 148 7.86 11.74 3.26
C ALA A 148 7.43 11.44 4.70
N LEU A 149 7.27 10.16 5.03
CA LEU A 149 6.60 9.71 6.26
C LEU A 149 7.44 8.77 7.13
N GLY A 150 8.60 8.32 6.65
CA GLY A 150 9.33 7.19 7.24
C GLY A 150 8.71 5.84 6.87
N PRO A 151 9.36 4.71 7.22
CA PRO A 151 8.82 3.38 6.94
C PRO A 151 7.44 3.19 7.57
N PRO A 152 6.54 2.43 6.92
CA PRO A 152 5.23 2.15 7.48
C PRO A 152 5.34 1.25 8.72
N ASP A 153 4.35 1.31 9.60
CA ASP A 153 4.24 0.35 10.71
C ASP A 153 3.90 -1.04 10.17
N ILE A 154 3.05 -1.11 9.16
CA ILE A 154 2.58 -2.34 8.53
C ILE A 154 2.85 -2.29 7.03
N LEU A 155 3.57 -3.29 6.52
CA LEU A 155 3.77 -3.49 5.09
C LEU A 155 3.00 -4.72 4.63
N ILE A 156 2.07 -4.52 3.70
CA ILE A 156 1.36 -5.60 3.04
C ILE A 156 2.17 -6.01 1.82
N VAL A 157 2.47 -7.30 1.67
CA VAL A 157 3.19 -7.87 0.52
C VAL A 157 2.40 -9.03 -0.08
N GLY A 158 2.68 -9.36 -1.33
CA GLY A 158 2.05 -10.47 -2.06
C GLY A 158 1.89 -10.15 -3.54
N SER A 159 1.02 -10.90 -4.22
CA SER A 159 0.76 -10.75 -5.66
C SER A 159 -0.28 -9.67 -5.98
N SER A 160 -0.85 -9.74 -7.20
CA SER A 160 -2.02 -8.94 -7.58
C SER A 160 -3.19 -9.07 -6.60
N ARG A 161 -3.31 -10.22 -5.94
CA ARG A 161 -4.33 -10.45 -4.92
C ARG A 161 -4.12 -9.56 -3.69
N ALA A 162 -2.89 -9.32 -3.27
CA ALA A 162 -2.57 -8.34 -2.24
C ALA A 162 -2.72 -6.91 -2.75
N LEU A 163 -2.17 -6.63 -3.95
CA LEU A 163 -2.12 -5.30 -4.56
C LEU A 163 -3.51 -4.62 -4.62
N GLN A 164 -4.54 -5.39 -4.95
CA GLN A 164 -5.92 -4.92 -5.03
C GLN A 164 -6.85 -5.47 -3.93
N GLY A 165 -6.32 -6.32 -3.04
CA GLY A 165 -7.13 -7.05 -2.07
C GLY A 165 -7.24 -6.41 -0.69
N ILE A 166 -6.31 -5.55 -0.29
CA ILE A 166 -6.35 -4.90 1.02
C ILE A 166 -6.11 -3.40 0.84
N ASP A 167 -7.14 -2.59 1.13
CA ASP A 167 -7.06 -1.12 1.09
C ASP A 167 -6.33 -0.62 2.35
N PRO A 168 -5.11 -0.04 2.24
CA PRO A 168 -4.34 0.44 3.38
C PRO A 168 -5.07 1.49 4.20
N GLN A 169 -5.75 2.42 3.53
CA GLN A 169 -6.49 3.48 4.21
C GLN A 169 -7.66 2.94 5.02
N ALA A 170 -8.37 1.93 4.49
CA ALA A 170 -9.45 1.28 5.22
C ALA A 170 -8.91 0.46 6.41
N LEU A 171 -7.71 -0.13 6.28
CA LEU A 171 -7.05 -0.83 7.39
C LEU A 171 -6.64 0.14 8.50
N GLU A 172 -6.03 1.28 8.16
CA GLU A 172 -5.69 2.34 9.13
C GLU A 172 -6.93 2.84 9.88
N GLN A 173 -8.04 3.08 9.16
CA GLN A 173 -9.30 3.49 9.75
C GLN A 173 -9.90 2.41 10.66
N GLY A 174 -9.84 1.15 10.22
CA GLY A 174 -10.29 0.02 11.02
C GLY A 174 -9.49 -0.14 12.30
N LEU A 175 -8.15 -0.04 12.21
CA LEU A 175 -7.25 -0.09 13.37
C LEU A 175 -7.51 1.05 14.36
N ALA A 176 -7.70 2.27 13.87
CA ALA A 176 -8.05 3.41 14.71
C ALA A 176 -9.38 3.18 15.46
N ALA A 177 -10.38 2.60 14.79
CA ALA A 177 -11.66 2.24 15.41
C ALA A 177 -11.53 1.12 16.47
N GLN A 178 -10.47 0.30 16.40
CA GLN A 178 -10.14 -0.73 17.40
C GLN A 178 -9.21 -0.23 18.52
N GLY A 179 -8.95 1.09 18.58
CA GLY A 179 -8.10 1.68 19.63
C GLY A 179 -6.60 1.73 19.28
N HIS A 180 -6.24 1.55 17.99
CA HIS A 180 -4.86 1.63 17.51
C HIS A 180 -4.70 2.76 16.47
N PRO A 181 -4.94 4.04 16.84
CA PRO A 181 -4.81 5.16 15.93
C PRO A 181 -3.34 5.42 15.58
N GLY A 182 -3.11 6.02 14.41
CA GLY A 182 -1.79 6.47 13.98
C GLY A 182 -0.89 5.39 13.37
N LEU A 183 -1.30 4.13 13.34
CA LEU A 183 -0.58 3.09 12.60
C LEU A 183 -0.67 3.35 11.10
N ARG A 184 0.48 3.34 10.42
CA ARG A 184 0.62 3.61 9.00
C ARG A 184 0.77 2.31 8.22
N VAL A 185 0.02 2.18 7.15
CA VAL A 185 -0.03 0.98 6.32
C VAL A 185 0.39 1.30 4.88
N TYR A 186 1.21 0.46 4.30
CA TYR A 186 1.54 0.50 2.87
C TYR A 186 1.30 -0.86 2.23
N ASN A 187 0.73 -0.89 1.03
CA ASN A 187 0.53 -2.11 0.25
C ASN A 187 1.58 -2.20 -0.85
N PHE A 188 2.52 -3.11 -0.71
CA PHE A 188 3.56 -3.41 -1.69
C PHE A 188 3.24 -4.70 -2.45
N GLY A 189 2.01 -4.88 -2.86
CA GLY A 189 1.65 -6.00 -3.75
C GLY A 189 2.23 -5.81 -5.15
N VAL A 190 2.66 -6.90 -5.79
CA VAL A 190 3.26 -6.91 -7.13
C VAL A 190 2.58 -7.94 -8.01
N ASN A 191 2.06 -7.55 -9.17
CA ASN A 191 1.39 -8.45 -10.09
C ASN A 191 2.25 -9.68 -10.41
N GLY A 192 1.65 -10.86 -10.28
CA GLY A 192 2.31 -12.13 -10.58
C GLY A 192 3.38 -12.57 -9.57
N ALA A 193 3.60 -11.81 -8.50
CA ALA A 193 4.58 -12.17 -7.48
C ALA A 193 4.32 -13.57 -6.90
N THR A 194 5.41 -14.27 -6.67
CA THR A 194 5.48 -15.53 -5.95
C THR A 194 6.23 -15.32 -4.63
N ALA A 195 6.39 -16.36 -3.85
CA ALA A 195 7.22 -16.30 -2.65
C ALA A 195 8.68 -15.89 -2.94
N GLN A 196 9.23 -16.24 -4.10
CA GLN A 196 10.56 -15.78 -4.53
C GLN A 196 10.61 -14.26 -4.71
N VAL A 197 9.60 -13.69 -5.39
CA VAL A 197 9.53 -12.23 -5.61
C VAL A 197 9.39 -11.49 -4.28
N VAL A 198 8.50 -11.95 -3.39
CA VAL A 198 8.32 -11.34 -2.06
C VAL A 198 9.59 -11.45 -1.22
N SER A 199 10.25 -12.60 -1.23
CA SER A 199 11.52 -12.80 -0.52
C SER A 199 12.64 -11.91 -1.08
N PHE A 200 12.74 -11.76 -2.40
CA PHE A 200 13.67 -10.84 -3.05
C PHE A 200 13.41 -9.39 -2.65
N LEU A 201 12.16 -8.95 -2.74
CA LEU A 201 11.74 -7.61 -2.31
C LEU A 201 12.20 -7.31 -0.89
N MET A 202 11.82 -8.14 0.06
CA MET A 202 12.04 -7.86 1.48
C MET A 202 13.50 -8.00 1.92
N ARG A 203 14.24 -8.92 1.32
CA ARG A 203 15.58 -9.27 1.77
C ARG A 203 16.70 -8.58 1.00
N GLN A 204 16.42 -8.14 -0.22
CA GLN A 204 17.44 -7.61 -1.12
C GLN A 204 17.14 -6.21 -1.64
N LEU A 205 15.87 -5.85 -1.87
CA LEU A 205 15.51 -4.51 -2.34
C LEU A 205 15.32 -3.51 -1.20
N LEU A 206 14.69 -3.95 -0.09
CA LEU A 206 14.43 -3.06 1.04
C LEU A 206 15.62 -3.09 2.00
N GLY A 207 16.35 -1.97 2.11
CA GLY A 207 17.38 -1.79 3.13
C GLY A 207 16.81 -1.78 4.55
N PRO A 208 17.65 -1.93 5.58
CA PRO A 208 17.19 -1.98 6.98
C PRO A 208 16.29 -0.81 7.40
N ASP A 209 16.62 0.40 6.93
CA ASP A 209 15.88 1.64 7.25
C ASP A 209 14.54 1.77 6.52
N LEU A 210 14.25 0.84 5.60
CA LEU A 210 13.02 0.79 4.83
C LEU A 210 12.07 -0.31 5.32
N LEU A 211 12.47 -1.11 6.31
CA LEU A 211 11.65 -2.22 6.79
C LEU A 211 10.54 -1.74 7.71
N PRO A 212 9.36 -2.40 7.64
CA PRO A 212 8.23 -2.11 8.52
C PRO A 212 8.43 -2.71 9.91
N ARG A 213 7.51 -2.39 10.81
CA ARG A 213 7.43 -3.00 12.14
C ARG A 213 6.65 -4.33 12.13
N MET A 214 5.81 -4.56 11.13
CA MET A 214 5.06 -5.81 10.90
C MET A 214 4.90 -6.04 9.40
N VAL A 215 4.89 -7.31 8.99
CA VAL A 215 4.57 -7.71 7.62
C VAL A 215 3.26 -8.48 7.61
N ILE A 216 2.35 -8.08 6.72
CA ILE A 216 1.19 -8.86 6.31
C ILE A 216 1.49 -9.46 4.94
N TRP A 217 1.64 -10.77 4.85
CA TRP A 217 1.77 -11.45 3.56
C TRP A 217 0.40 -11.95 3.12
N ALA A 218 -0.19 -11.26 2.17
CA ALA A 218 -1.51 -11.56 1.66
C ALA A 218 -1.41 -12.27 0.30
N GLU A 219 -1.74 -13.57 0.25
CA GLU A 219 -1.54 -14.40 -0.95
C GLU A 219 -2.52 -15.60 -0.96
N GLY A 220 -2.33 -16.51 -1.87
CA GLY A 220 -2.98 -17.81 -1.97
C GLY A 220 -2.04 -18.86 -2.57
N SER A 221 -2.54 -20.05 -2.78
CA SER A 221 -1.76 -21.22 -3.19
C SER A 221 -0.92 -21.04 -4.45
N ARG A 222 -1.38 -20.22 -5.41
CA ARG A 222 -0.68 -19.96 -6.68
C ARG A 222 0.71 -19.33 -6.48
N GLY A 223 0.86 -18.45 -5.50
CA GLY A 223 2.13 -17.80 -5.17
C GLY A 223 3.17 -18.75 -4.60
N PHE A 224 2.73 -19.94 -4.14
CA PHE A 224 3.57 -20.96 -3.52
C PHE A 224 3.75 -22.21 -4.39
N ASN A 225 3.15 -22.27 -5.58
CA ASN A 225 3.35 -23.38 -6.49
C ASN A 225 4.76 -23.35 -7.10
N SER A 226 5.63 -24.26 -6.66
CA SER A 226 6.98 -24.44 -7.19
C SER A 226 7.03 -25.18 -8.53
N GLY A 227 5.92 -25.74 -9.01
CA GLY A 227 5.85 -26.42 -10.31
C GLY A 227 5.56 -25.49 -11.49
N ARG A 228 5.02 -24.29 -11.22
CA ARG A 228 4.73 -23.31 -12.28
C ARG A 228 5.98 -22.53 -12.72
N LEU A 229 5.95 -22.05 -13.96
CA LEU A 229 6.95 -21.08 -14.41
C LEU A 229 6.70 -19.73 -13.70
N ASP A 230 7.69 -19.25 -12.95
CA ASP A 230 7.67 -17.93 -12.35
C ASP A 230 8.17 -16.87 -13.34
N ARG A 231 7.26 -16.38 -14.16
CA ARG A 231 7.57 -15.40 -15.22
C ARG A 231 8.07 -14.09 -14.60
N THR A 232 7.40 -13.62 -13.55
CA THR A 232 7.76 -12.35 -12.89
C THR A 232 9.17 -12.41 -12.32
N PHE A 233 9.53 -13.50 -11.64
CA PHE A 233 10.88 -13.64 -11.11
C PHE A 233 11.93 -13.84 -12.22
N ALA A 234 11.59 -14.55 -13.29
CA ALA A 234 12.47 -14.69 -14.45
C ALA A 234 12.77 -13.34 -15.13
N GLU A 235 11.76 -12.48 -15.28
CA GLU A 235 11.92 -11.11 -15.78
C GLU A 235 12.80 -10.25 -14.86
N ILE A 236 12.63 -10.39 -13.53
CA ILE A 236 13.48 -9.72 -12.54
C ILE A 236 14.93 -10.18 -12.68
N LEU A 237 15.19 -11.49 -12.74
CA LEU A 237 16.53 -12.05 -12.88
C LEU A 237 17.28 -11.55 -14.12
N ALA A 238 16.57 -11.34 -15.23
CA ALA A 238 17.11 -10.83 -16.48
C ALA A 238 17.30 -9.30 -16.50
N SER A 239 16.94 -8.60 -15.44
CA SER A 239 16.88 -7.14 -15.41
C SER A 239 18.20 -6.48 -15.02
N PRO A 240 18.45 -5.24 -15.49
CA PRO A 240 19.60 -4.43 -15.04
C PRO A 240 19.55 -4.12 -13.54
N GLY A 241 18.33 -3.90 -12.99
CA GLY A 241 18.12 -3.63 -11.56
C GLY A 241 18.56 -4.80 -10.69
N TYR A 242 18.25 -6.03 -11.10
CA TYR A 242 18.71 -7.22 -10.40
C TYR A 242 20.26 -7.33 -10.42
N ALA A 243 20.89 -7.10 -11.58
CA ALA A 243 22.35 -7.11 -11.69
C ALA A 243 23.02 -6.08 -10.76
N THR A 244 22.42 -4.89 -10.63
CA THR A 244 22.88 -3.84 -9.72
C THR A 244 22.81 -4.29 -8.25
N VAL A 245 21.69 -4.89 -7.85
CA VAL A 245 21.47 -5.40 -6.49
C VAL A 245 22.45 -6.55 -6.17
N GLN A 246 22.65 -7.48 -7.11
CA GLN A 246 23.62 -8.57 -6.96
C GLN A 246 25.06 -8.06 -6.87
N GLY A 247 25.37 -6.92 -7.48
CA GLY A 247 26.63 -6.20 -7.32
C GLY A 247 26.81 -5.51 -5.97
N GLY A 248 25.89 -5.68 -5.03
CA GLY A 248 25.93 -5.09 -3.69
C GLY A 248 25.53 -3.62 -3.62
N GLN A 249 24.97 -3.08 -4.70
CA GLN A 249 24.49 -1.68 -4.73
C GLN A 249 23.02 -1.63 -4.36
N GLN A 250 22.64 -0.69 -3.48
CA GLN A 250 21.24 -0.39 -3.21
C GLN A 250 20.64 0.43 -4.36
N LEU A 251 19.42 0.08 -4.74
CA LEU A 251 18.65 0.92 -5.63
C LEU A 251 18.16 2.12 -4.81
N THR A 252 18.65 3.31 -5.12
CA THR A 252 18.28 4.55 -4.45
C THR A 252 17.62 5.49 -5.45
N LEU A 253 16.77 6.40 -4.97
CA LEU A 253 16.29 7.50 -5.79
C LEU A 253 17.49 8.44 -6.06
N GLN A 254 18.04 8.39 -7.27
CA GLN A 254 19.09 9.33 -7.68
C GLN A 254 18.45 10.54 -8.34
N ASP A 255 19.07 11.71 -8.20
CA ASP A 255 18.69 12.91 -8.93
C ASP A 255 19.05 12.71 -10.43
N SER A 256 18.12 12.19 -11.22
CA SER A 256 18.32 12.11 -12.66
C SER A 256 18.01 13.45 -13.33
N PRO A 257 18.78 13.87 -14.36
CA PRO A 257 18.43 15.04 -15.14
C PRO A 257 17.04 14.86 -15.78
N VAL A 258 16.22 15.89 -15.66
CA VAL A 258 14.85 15.94 -16.17
C VAL A 258 14.81 15.54 -17.65
N PRO A 259 13.99 14.56 -18.08
CA PRO A 259 13.73 14.34 -19.50
C PRO A 259 13.10 15.59 -20.11
N SER A 260 13.53 15.95 -21.31
CA SER A 260 12.96 17.08 -22.06
C SER A 260 11.44 16.92 -22.24
N PRO A 261 10.67 18.02 -22.33
CA PRO A 261 9.20 18.03 -22.41
C PRO A 261 8.57 17.31 -23.61
N GLU A 262 9.38 16.79 -24.51
CA GLU A 262 8.93 16.15 -25.76
C GLU A 262 8.51 14.67 -25.64
N GLN A 263 8.69 14.06 -24.47
CA GLN A 263 8.21 12.68 -24.24
C GLN A 263 6.80 12.72 -23.66
N GLY A 264 5.86 12.25 -24.47
CA GLY A 264 4.42 12.28 -24.24
C GLY A 264 3.96 11.96 -22.82
N THR A 265 2.78 12.48 -22.48
CA THR A 265 2.10 12.29 -21.18
C THR A 265 2.12 10.83 -20.74
N ILE A 266 2.87 10.52 -19.68
CA ILE A 266 2.82 9.21 -19.04
C ILE A 266 1.43 9.07 -18.42
N PRO A 267 0.68 7.99 -18.69
CA PRO A 267 -0.62 7.78 -18.07
C PRO A 267 -0.51 7.80 -16.55
N ALA A 268 -1.49 8.42 -15.88
CA ALA A 268 -1.54 8.42 -14.43
C ALA A 268 -1.56 6.97 -13.92
N SER A 269 -0.70 6.68 -12.94
CA SER A 269 -0.69 5.37 -12.30
C SER A 269 -2.04 5.04 -11.65
N PRO A 270 -2.57 3.84 -11.85
CA PRO A 270 -3.73 3.38 -11.11
C PRO A 270 -3.43 3.06 -9.63
N ILE A 271 -2.14 2.98 -9.25
CA ILE A 271 -1.69 2.68 -7.89
C ILE A 271 -1.75 3.96 -7.03
N THR A 272 -2.32 3.86 -5.84
CA THR A 272 -2.39 4.97 -4.88
C THR A 272 -1.01 5.29 -4.29
N SER A 273 -0.90 6.42 -3.59
CA SER A 273 0.32 6.78 -2.84
C SER A 273 0.69 5.81 -1.71
N GLN A 274 -0.25 4.97 -1.28
CA GLN A 274 -0.02 3.88 -0.33
C GLN A 274 0.13 2.52 -1.02
N GLY A 275 0.40 2.49 -2.34
CA GLY A 275 0.71 1.30 -3.09
C GLY A 275 -0.50 0.42 -3.48
N PHE A 276 -1.72 0.86 -3.26
CA PHE A 276 -2.93 0.09 -3.49
C PHE A 276 -3.52 0.33 -4.89
N LEU A 277 -3.90 -0.74 -5.59
CA LEU A 277 -4.60 -0.68 -6.87
C LEU A 277 -6.11 -0.74 -6.65
N LYS A 278 -6.81 0.36 -6.95
CA LYS A 278 -8.27 0.44 -6.85
C LYS A 278 -8.91 -0.19 -8.07
N VAL A 279 -9.68 -1.25 -7.89
CA VAL A 279 -10.47 -1.91 -8.93
C VAL A 279 -11.94 -1.80 -8.57
N ASN A 280 -12.70 -1.05 -9.37
CA ASN A 280 -14.11 -0.78 -9.11
C ASN A 280 -15.05 -1.78 -9.79
N ASP A 281 -14.52 -2.61 -10.70
CA ASP A 281 -15.30 -3.59 -11.45
C ASP A 281 -16.02 -4.54 -10.49
N GLN A 282 -17.22 -4.94 -10.87
CA GLN A 282 -18.00 -5.91 -10.13
C GLN A 282 -18.10 -7.19 -10.96
N PHE A 283 -17.66 -8.30 -10.38
CA PHE A 283 -17.72 -9.60 -11.03
C PHE A 283 -19.16 -10.05 -11.28
N ASN A 284 -19.50 -10.16 -12.55
CA ASN A 284 -20.72 -10.78 -13.04
C ASN A 284 -20.34 -12.03 -13.84
N PRO A 285 -20.55 -13.25 -13.31
CA PRO A 285 -20.14 -14.47 -14.00
C PRO A 285 -20.70 -14.60 -15.42
N ALA A 286 -21.95 -14.20 -15.63
CA ALA A 286 -22.62 -14.32 -16.94
C ALA A 286 -21.96 -13.44 -18.01
N GLN A 287 -21.53 -12.23 -17.64
CA GLN A 287 -20.83 -11.31 -18.54
C GLN A 287 -19.35 -11.64 -18.67
N TYR A 288 -18.69 -11.95 -17.55
CA TYR A 288 -17.26 -12.22 -17.51
C TYR A 288 -16.88 -13.40 -18.42
N TYR A 289 -17.60 -14.52 -18.33
CA TYR A 289 -17.29 -15.72 -19.11
C TYR A 289 -17.73 -15.65 -20.58
N GLN A 290 -18.42 -14.59 -21.01
CA GLN A 290 -18.60 -14.29 -22.43
C GLN A 290 -17.32 -13.74 -23.04
N ALA A 291 -16.57 -12.92 -22.29
CA ALA A 291 -15.32 -12.31 -22.75
C ALA A 291 -14.09 -13.20 -22.49
N PHE A 292 -14.10 -13.92 -21.37
CA PHE A 292 -12.97 -14.73 -20.89
C PHE A 292 -13.39 -16.18 -20.69
N PRO A 293 -12.98 -17.10 -21.57
CA PRO A 293 -13.35 -18.51 -21.43
C PRO A 293 -12.96 -19.10 -20.07
N ARG A 294 -13.85 -19.92 -19.50
CA ARG A 294 -13.59 -20.58 -18.23
C ARG A 294 -12.48 -21.63 -18.37
N VAL A 295 -11.34 -21.41 -17.72
CA VAL A 295 -10.25 -22.37 -17.64
C VAL A 295 -10.44 -23.25 -16.40
N ARG A 296 -10.46 -24.57 -16.57
CA ARG A 296 -10.46 -25.51 -15.45
C ARG A 296 -9.11 -25.53 -14.76
N GLY A 297 -9.10 -25.67 -13.42
CA GLY A 297 -7.88 -25.65 -12.61
C GLY A 297 -6.83 -26.67 -13.02
N ALA A 298 -7.25 -27.84 -13.54
CA ALA A 298 -6.34 -28.85 -14.08
C ALA A 298 -5.54 -28.39 -15.30
N TYR A 299 -5.99 -27.35 -16.01
CA TYR A 299 -5.36 -26.78 -17.20
C TYR A 299 -4.89 -25.34 -17.01
N ASP A 300 -4.97 -24.83 -15.79
CA ASP A 300 -4.52 -23.49 -15.45
C ASP A 300 -3.01 -23.51 -15.21
N ASP A 301 -2.27 -22.74 -15.98
CA ASP A 301 -0.82 -22.64 -15.91
C ASP A 301 -0.32 -22.22 -14.50
N ALA A 302 -1.13 -21.50 -13.75
CA ALA A 302 -0.80 -21.11 -12.37
C ALA A 302 -0.79 -22.32 -11.40
N TYR A 303 -1.49 -23.39 -11.76
CA TYR A 303 -1.55 -24.65 -10.99
C TYR A 303 -0.84 -25.81 -11.68
N ARG A 304 -0.13 -25.57 -12.79
CA ARG A 304 0.64 -26.61 -13.48
C ARG A 304 1.61 -27.28 -12.50
N ASP A 305 1.68 -28.60 -12.53
CA ASP A 305 2.59 -29.42 -11.70
C ASP A 305 2.57 -28.97 -10.24
N PHE A 306 1.36 -28.72 -9.69
CA PHE A 306 1.18 -28.14 -8.38
C PHE A 306 1.94 -28.88 -7.31
N ARG A 307 2.89 -28.18 -6.68
CA ARG A 307 3.66 -28.69 -5.55
C ARG A 307 4.11 -27.53 -4.67
N LEU A 308 4.01 -27.71 -3.39
CA LEU A 308 4.40 -26.73 -2.38
C LEU A 308 5.87 -26.86 -1.97
N ASP A 309 6.46 -28.03 -2.21
CA ASP A 309 7.89 -28.23 -2.03
C ASP A 309 8.70 -27.59 -3.15
N GLY A 310 9.90 -27.05 -2.81
CA GLY A 310 10.83 -26.45 -3.75
C GLY A 310 11.08 -24.96 -3.47
N VAL A 311 11.37 -24.20 -4.53
CA VAL A 311 11.91 -22.85 -4.41
C VAL A 311 10.99 -21.87 -3.70
N GLN A 312 9.65 -22.05 -3.82
CA GLN A 312 8.71 -21.15 -3.17
C GLN A 312 8.67 -21.37 -1.65
N ARG A 313 8.73 -22.64 -1.21
CA ARG A 313 8.85 -22.98 0.22
C ARG A 313 10.17 -22.47 0.80
N LEU A 314 11.28 -22.70 0.12
CA LEU A 314 12.60 -22.20 0.55
C LEU A 314 12.60 -20.67 0.66
N SER A 315 11.90 -19.98 -0.23
CA SER A 315 11.78 -18.54 -0.19
C SER A 315 10.91 -18.05 1.00
N LEU A 316 9.86 -18.78 1.36
CA LEU A 316 9.09 -18.52 2.57
C LEU A 316 9.95 -18.72 3.82
N GLU A 317 10.64 -19.85 3.94
CA GLU A 317 11.49 -20.17 5.09
C GLU A 317 12.61 -19.14 5.27
N ALA A 318 13.21 -18.70 4.16
CA ALA A 318 14.22 -17.64 4.17
C ALA A 318 13.63 -16.28 4.61
N MET A 319 12.40 -15.98 4.20
CA MET A 319 11.67 -14.77 4.61
C MET A 319 11.32 -14.83 6.10
N VAL A 320 10.78 -15.95 6.59
CA VAL A 320 10.46 -16.17 8.01
C VAL A 320 11.71 -15.97 8.87
N THR A 321 12.82 -16.60 8.49
CA THR A 321 14.12 -16.46 9.19
C THR A 321 14.56 -14.99 9.21
N PHE A 322 14.53 -14.32 8.06
CA PHE A 322 14.94 -12.92 7.92
C PHE A 322 14.13 -11.98 8.82
N LEU A 323 12.82 -12.16 8.90
CA LEU A 323 11.93 -11.34 9.73
C LEU A 323 12.08 -11.66 11.21
N ARG A 324 12.20 -12.94 11.57
CA ARG A 324 12.44 -13.38 12.95
C ARG A 324 13.73 -12.81 13.52
N ASP A 325 14.83 -12.83 12.76
CA ASP A 325 16.12 -12.29 13.19
C ASP A 325 16.05 -10.78 13.47
N ARG A 326 15.08 -10.09 12.84
CA ARG A 326 14.81 -8.66 13.01
C ARG A 326 13.68 -8.36 13.99
N ARG A 327 13.06 -9.38 14.56
CA ARG A 327 11.89 -9.28 15.45
C ARG A 327 10.72 -8.57 14.78
N ILE A 328 10.55 -8.77 13.48
CA ILE A 328 9.40 -8.26 12.70
C ILE A 328 8.35 -9.36 12.62
N PRO A 329 7.19 -9.20 13.24
CA PRO A 329 6.10 -10.18 13.16
C PRO A 329 5.64 -10.40 11.72
N LEU A 330 5.35 -11.65 11.38
CA LEU A 330 4.75 -12.06 10.10
C LEU A 330 3.34 -12.59 10.33
N VAL A 331 2.38 -12.00 9.63
CA VAL A 331 1.02 -12.50 9.53
C VAL A 331 0.75 -12.90 8.10
N PHE A 332 0.32 -14.12 7.87
CA PHE A 332 -0.10 -14.61 6.56
C PHE A 332 -1.63 -14.56 6.44
N ILE A 333 -2.13 -13.99 5.37
CA ILE A 333 -3.56 -13.96 5.06
C ILE A 333 -3.79 -14.74 3.77
N ASN A 334 -4.48 -15.87 3.88
CA ASN A 334 -4.99 -16.59 2.73
C ASN A 334 -6.24 -15.88 2.21
N LEU A 335 -6.11 -15.23 1.06
CA LEU A 335 -7.14 -14.33 0.53
C LEU A 335 -8.34 -15.08 -0.07
N PRO A 336 -9.54 -14.43 -0.09
CA PRO A 336 -10.76 -15.03 -0.62
C PRO A 336 -10.70 -15.40 -2.09
N LEU A 337 -11.41 -16.45 -2.45
CA LEU A 337 -11.70 -16.85 -3.82
C LEU A 337 -13.20 -17.05 -4.02
N SER A 338 -13.71 -16.65 -5.18
CA SER A 338 -15.11 -16.88 -5.51
C SER A 338 -15.39 -18.35 -5.80
N ASN A 339 -16.64 -18.79 -5.63
CA ASN A 339 -17.06 -20.13 -5.98
C ASN A 339 -16.86 -20.43 -7.47
N ASP A 340 -16.98 -19.42 -8.31
CA ASP A 340 -16.76 -19.55 -9.75
C ASP A 340 -15.32 -19.89 -10.13
N TYR A 341 -14.35 -19.53 -9.28
CA TYR A 341 -12.95 -19.91 -9.44
C TYR A 341 -12.65 -21.31 -8.91
N LEU A 342 -13.29 -21.70 -7.80
CA LEU A 342 -13.00 -22.92 -7.04
C LEU A 342 -13.67 -24.15 -7.67
N ASP A 343 -13.05 -24.73 -8.70
CA ASP A 343 -13.40 -26.06 -9.19
C ASP A 343 -12.74 -27.19 -8.35
N LEU A 344 -13.06 -28.44 -8.65
CA LEU A 344 -12.57 -29.58 -7.88
C LEU A 344 -11.03 -29.68 -7.82
N ALA A 345 -10.34 -29.32 -8.91
CA ALA A 345 -8.88 -29.34 -8.94
C ALA A 345 -8.30 -28.24 -8.05
N ARG A 346 -8.81 -27.00 -8.17
CA ARG A 346 -8.36 -25.88 -7.34
C ARG A 346 -8.70 -26.09 -5.88
N LEU A 347 -9.90 -26.62 -5.55
CA LEU A 347 -10.26 -26.97 -4.16
C LEU A 347 -9.28 -27.96 -3.54
N ARG A 348 -8.77 -28.93 -4.31
CA ARG A 348 -7.74 -29.86 -3.81
C ARG A 348 -6.44 -29.09 -3.50
N TYR A 349 -5.97 -28.26 -4.42
CA TYR A 349 -4.74 -27.48 -4.23
C TYR A 349 -4.84 -26.48 -3.06
N GLU A 350 -5.99 -25.84 -2.91
CA GLU A 350 -6.23 -24.94 -1.78
C GLU A 350 -6.23 -25.69 -0.43
N ARG A 351 -6.78 -26.91 -0.37
CA ARG A 351 -6.70 -27.75 0.85
C ARG A 351 -5.27 -28.19 1.18
N GLU A 352 -4.48 -28.55 0.16
CA GLU A 352 -3.06 -28.87 0.34
C GLU A 352 -2.32 -27.62 0.88
N PHE A 353 -2.65 -26.44 0.36
CA PHE A 353 -2.08 -25.18 0.81
C PHE A 353 -2.52 -24.79 2.24
N GLN A 354 -3.78 -24.98 2.58
CA GLN A 354 -4.28 -24.77 3.96
C GLN A 354 -3.52 -25.65 4.97
N ALA A 355 -3.31 -26.94 4.65
CA ALA A 355 -2.52 -27.84 5.49
C ALA A 355 -1.04 -27.38 5.60
N PHE A 356 -0.48 -26.89 4.53
CA PHE A 356 0.87 -26.29 4.52
C PHE A 356 0.96 -25.06 5.42
N LEU A 357 0.01 -24.14 5.34
CA LEU A 357 -0.05 -22.95 6.19
C LEU A 357 -0.24 -23.29 7.66
N GLU A 358 -1.12 -24.24 7.96
CA GLU A 358 -1.38 -24.72 9.33
C GLU A 358 -0.11 -25.31 9.97
N ASN A 359 0.72 -26.00 9.19
CA ASN A 359 2.00 -26.49 9.69
C ASN A 359 2.92 -25.36 10.12
N HIS A 360 3.07 -24.30 9.30
CA HIS A 360 3.88 -23.13 9.64
C HIS A 360 3.29 -22.33 10.81
N HIS A 361 1.96 -22.29 10.94
CA HIS A 361 1.31 -21.67 12.09
C HIS A 361 1.65 -22.41 13.40
N ARG A 362 1.59 -23.75 13.39
CA ARG A 362 1.90 -24.56 14.57
C ARG A 362 3.37 -24.53 14.99
N THR A 363 4.29 -24.33 14.06
CA THR A 363 5.72 -24.15 14.36
C THR A 363 6.02 -22.75 14.92
N GLY A 364 5.05 -21.83 14.91
CA GLY A 364 5.25 -20.46 15.38
C GLY A 364 5.99 -19.57 14.38
N ASP A 365 6.14 -20.01 13.15
CA ASP A 365 6.82 -19.23 12.09
C ASP A 365 6.06 -17.96 11.72
N MET A 366 4.73 -18.04 11.73
CA MET A 366 3.83 -16.93 11.39
C MET A 366 2.44 -17.15 11.98
N VAL A 367 1.70 -16.06 12.16
CA VAL A 367 0.24 -16.13 12.42
C VAL A 367 -0.47 -16.31 11.09
N VAL A 368 -1.39 -17.27 10.99
CA VAL A 368 -2.16 -17.54 9.77
C VAL A 368 -3.62 -17.16 9.98
N ILE A 369 -4.15 -16.38 9.04
CA ILE A 369 -5.56 -16.02 8.93
C ILE A 369 -6.07 -16.56 7.60
N ASP A 370 -6.89 -17.57 7.65
CA ASP A 370 -7.48 -18.15 6.45
C ASP A 370 -8.84 -17.53 6.17
N LEU A 371 -8.92 -16.80 5.07
CA LEU A 371 -10.13 -16.15 4.58
C LEU A 371 -10.58 -16.71 3.21
N LEU A 372 -10.06 -17.87 2.80
CA LEU A 372 -10.34 -18.49 1.50
C LEU A 372 -11.84 -18.56 1.18
N GLU A 373 -12.65 -18.98 2.15
CA GLU A 373 -14.10 -19.15 2.01
C GLU A 373 -14.90 -17.86 2.27
N GLN A 374 -14.20 -16.76 2.63
CA GLN A 374 -14.86 -15.49 2.91
C GLN A 374 -15.52 -14.97 1.63
N TRP A 375 -16.82 -14.75 1.67
CA TRP A 375 -17.65 -14.29 0.54
C TRP A 375 -17.64 -15.22 -0.69
N ARG A 376 -17.29 -16.48 -0.55
CA ARG A 376 -17.22 -17.45 -1.65
C ARG A 376 -18.41 -17.35 -2.62
N TRP A 377 -19.62 -17.18 -2.11
CA TRP A 377 -20.87 -17.13 -2.87
C TRP A 377 -21.37 -15.71 -3.14
N GLN A 378 -20.58 -14.70 -2.82
CA GLN A 378 -20.98 -13.29 -2.87
C GLN A 378 -20.15 -12.54 -3.92
N SER A 379 -20.50 -12.71 -5.19
CA SER A 379 -19.73 -12.17 -6.33
C SER A 379 -19.53 -10.65 -6.31
N HIS A 380 -20.40 -9.90 -5.62
CA HIS A 380 -20.29 -8.45 -5.52
C HIS A 380 -19.05 -7.95 -4.74
N PHE A 381 -18.39 -8.80 -3.98
CA PHE A 381 -17.09 -8.49 -3.35
C PHE A 381 -15.89 -8.67 -4.29
N PHE A 382 -16.10 -9.21 -5.48
CA PHE A 382 -15.04 -9.56 -6.41
C PHE A 382 -15.05 -8.66 -7.65
N ALA A 383 -13.87 -8.45 -8.25
CA ALA A 383 -13.67 -7.80 -9.55
C ALA A 383 -13.67 -8.84 -10.69
N ASP A 384 -13.10 -10.00 -10.41
CA ASP A 384 -13.05 -11.19 -11.25
C ASP A 384 -13.09 -12.45 -10.35
N PRO A 385 -13.08 -13.68 -10.90
CA PRO A 385 -13.22 -14.89 -10.07
C PRO A 385 -12.18 -15.04 -8.95
N SER A 386 -11.02 -14.41 -9.05
CA SER A 386 -9.86 -14.62 -8.16
C SER A 386 -9.36 -13.36 -7.45
N HIS A 387 -9.94 -12.20 -7.71
CA HIS A 387 -9.55 -10.93 -7.12
C HIS A 387 -10.77 -10.22 -6.52
N VAL A 388 -10.62 -9.69 -5.34
CA VAL A 388 -11.64 -8.82 -4.76
C VAL A 388 -11.61 -7.43 -5.40
N ASN A 389 -12.76 -6.76 -5.43
CA ASN A 389 -12.85 -5.37 -5.88
C ASN A 389 -12.62 -4.38 -4.72
N LEU A 390 -12.72 -3.08 -5.00
CA LEU A 390 -12.53 -2.03 -3.99
C LEU A 390 -13.43 -2.22 -2.77
N TYR A 391 -14.67 -2.66 -2.98
CA TYR A 391 -15.61 -2.90 -1.88
C TYR A 391 -15.13 -4.09 -1.01
N GLY A 392 -14.77 -5.21 -1.65
CA GLY A 392 -14.19 -6.37 -0.96
C GLY A 392 -12.89 -6.04 -0.24
N ALA A 393 -11.99 -5.25 -0.86
CA ALA A 393 -10.72 -4.85 -0.26
C ALA A 393 -10.90 -4.03 1.03
N ARG A 394 -11.90 -3.15 1.06
CA ARG A 394 -12.23 -2.36 2.25
C ARG A 394 -12.83 -3.21 3.37
N GLU A 395 -13.70 -4.15 3.01
CA GLU A 395 -14.28 -5.06 4.00
C GLU A 395 -13.23 -6.03 4.56
N LEU A 396 -12.30 -6.54 3.71
CA LEU A 396 -11.15 -7.30 4.18
C LEU A 396 -10.30 -6.52 5.18
N ALA A 397 -10.01 -5.27 4.86
CA ALA A 397 -9.25 -4.40 5.75
C ALA A 397 -9.92 -4.25 7.14
N ARG A 398 -11.26 -4.11 7.17
CA ARG A 398 -12.01 -4.04 8.43
C ARG A 398 -12.00 -5.34 9.21
N LEU A 399 -12.15 -6.48 8.51
CA LEU A 399 -12.06 -7.81 9.14
C LEU A 399 -10.68 -8.03 9.74
N ILE A 400 -9.62 -7.67 9.02
CA ILE A 400 -8.24 -7.76 9.48
C ILE A 400 -8.03 -6.88 10.72
N ALA A 401 -8.48 -5.63 10.69
CA ALA A 401 -8.35 -4.72 11.82
C ALA A 401 -9.05 -5.23 13.09
N ALA A 402 -10.17 -5.92 12.94
CA ALA A 402 -10.95 -6.45 14.06
C ALA A 402 -10.46 -7.84 14.57
N ASP A 403 -9.52 -8.48 13.86
CA ASP A 403 -9.08 -9.82 14.20
C ASP A 403 -8.15 -9.79 15.43
N ARG A 404 -8.57 -10.45 16.51
CA ARG A 404 -7.84 -10.49 17.79
C ARG A 404 -6.55 -11.32 17.77
N ARG A 405 -6.31 -12.12 16.73
CA ARG A 405 -5.05 -12.85 16.55
C ARG A 405 -3.89 -11.93 16.24
N PHE A 406 -4.16 -10.74 15.71
CA PHE A 406 -3.16 -9.70 15.59
C PHE A 406 -2.84 -9.09 16.95
N LEU A 407 -1.57 -9.07 17.28
CA LEU A 407 -1.07 -8.44 18.50
C LEU A 407 -0.83 -6.93 18.26
N TRP A 408 -1.84 -6.21 17.80
CA TRP A 408 -1.75 -4.78 17.50
C TRP A 408 -1.19 -3.96 18.69
N GLY A 409 -1.53 -4.35 19.91
CA GLY A 409 -1.05 -3.69 21.13
C GLY A 409 0.46 -3.74 21.33
N ILE A 410 1.16 -4.78 20.85
CA ILE A 410 2.62 -4.86 20.95
C ILE A 410 3.28 -3.78 20.07
N MET A 411 2.66 -3.43 18.96
CA MET A 411 3.15 -2.37 18.08
C MET A 411 2.99 -0.97 18.69
N ALA A 412 1.95 -0.75 19.47
CA ALA A 412 1.72 0.52 20.15
C ALA A 412 2.72 0.77 21.29
N MET A 413 3.14 -0.27 22.02
CA MET A 413 4.05 -0.14 23.17
C MET A 413 5.50 0.17 22.79
N SER A 414 5.96 -0.21 21.58
CA SER A 414 7.33 0.09 21.15
C SER A 414 7.52 1.50 20.57
N SER A 415 6.44 2.26 20.37
CA SER A 415 6.49 3.67 19.96
C SER A 415 6.66 4.64 21.14
N SER A 416 6.65 4.14 22.38
CA SER A 416 6.75 4.92 23.61
C SER A 416 8.13 4.81 24.31
N GLN A 417 9.14 4.23 23.68
CA GLN A 417 10.53 4.33 24.18
C GLN A 417 11.25 5.44 23.42
N PRO A 418 11.89 6.38 24.15
CA PRO A 418 12.55 7.56 23.61
C PRO A 418 13.79 7.24 22.76
#